data_fd455221333a08f58f20f0286a62581c
#
_entry.id   fd455221333a08f58f20f0286a62581c
#
_cell.length_a   1.000
_cell.length_b   1.000
_cell.length_c   1.000
_cell.angle_alpha   90.00
_cell.angle_beta   90.00
_cell.angle_gamma   90.00
#
_symmetry.space_group_name_H-M   'P 1'
#
loop_
_entity.id
_entity.type
_entity.pdbx_description
1 polymer ?
#
loop_
_entity_poly.entity_id
_entity_poly.type
_entity_poly.pdbx_seq_one_letter_code
_entity_poly.pdbx_strand_id
1 'polypeptide(L)'
;PEPMATVEFMRRMQRVLGVRVVRHSDIASPEVRRVAVCTGAGASMIGDARRAGADIYVTADMKYNDFMTPDKALTVADIGHFESEYCAIQILFDILSKNLITFAVRKSEDSRNPVNYLV
;
A
#
# COMPACT_ATOMS: atom_id res chain seq x y z
N PRO A 1 -0.85 -4.91 15.53
CA PRO A 1 0.57 -5.30 15.50
C PRO A 1 1.31 -4.62 16.63
N GLU A 2 2.45 -5.17 17.04
CA GLU A 2 3.33 -4.48 17.99
C GLU A 2 3.77 -3.13 17.39
N PRO A 3 3.90 -2.09 18.24
CA PRO A 3 4.36 -0.79 17.77
C PRO A 3 5.73 -0.90 17.08
N MET A 4 5.88 -0.19 15.98
CA MET A 4 7.10 -0.20 15.19
C MET A 4 7.44 1.22 14.76
N ALA A 5 8.71 1.56 14.70
CA ALA A 5 9.15 2.86 14.19
C ALA A 5 8.62 3.06 12.75
N THR A 6 8.07 4.24 12.47
CA THR A 6 7.39 4.54 11.18
C THR A 6 8.30 4.30 9.98
N VAL A 7 9.56 4.69 10.06
CA VAL A 7 10.54 4.45 8.98
C VAL A 7 10.81 2.96 8.80
N GLU A 8 10.91 2.21 9.88
CA GLU A 8 11.12 0.74 9.81
C GLU A 8 9.88 0.04 9.24
N PHE A 9 8.69 0.50 9.56
CA PHE A 9 7.45 0.01 8.94
C PHE A 9 7.48 0.22 7.42
N MET A 10 7.84 1.41 6.94
CA MET A 10 7.94 1.70 5.50
C MET A 10 8.99 0.82 4.82
N ARG A 11 10.15 0.62 5.45
CA ARG A 11 11.19 -0.28 4.94
C ARG A 11 10.72 -1.74 4.89
N ARG A 12 9.96 -2.16 5.90
CA ARG A 12 9.35 -3.49 5.91
C ARG A 12 8.36 -3.66 4.75
N MET A 13 7.52 -2.66 4.48
CA MET A 13 6.64 -2.67 3.30
C MET A 13 7.45 -2.81 2.00
N GLN A 14 8.52 -2.05 1.84
CA GLN A 14 9.38 -2.15 0.67
C GLN A 14 9.88 -3.59 0.47
N ARG A 15 10.39 -4.22 1.51
CA ARG A 15 10.89 -5.61 1.43
C ARG A 15 9.80 -6.62 1.10
N VAL A 16 8.65 -6.52 1.77
CA VAL A 16 7.57 -7.51 1.67
C VAL A 16 6.81 -7.39 0.34
N LEU A 17 6.58 -6.16 -0.12
CA LEU A 17 5.79 -5.88 -1.32
C LEU A 17 6.65 -5.66 -2.59
N GLY A 18 7.98 -5.70 -2.46
CA GLY A 18 8.88 -5.42 -3.58
C GLY A 18 8.84 -3.97 -4.06
N VAL A 19 8.43 -3.04 -3.21
CA VAL A 19 8.31 -1.61 -3.53
C VAL A 19 9.69 -0.96 -3.63
N ARG A 20 10.03 -0.38 -4.75
CA ARG A 20 11.33 0.28 -4.96
C ARG A 20 11.41 1.66 -4.30
N VAL A 21 10.32 2.40 -4.37
CA VAL A 21 10.23 3.78 -3.87
C VAL A 21 8.93 3.97 -3.12
N VAL A 22 9.01 4.50 -1.90
CA VAL A 22 7.85 4.96 -1.15
C VAL A 22 7.86 6.48 -1.15
N ARG A 23 6.81 7.11 -1.68
CA ARG A 23 6.58 8.55 -1.51
C ARG A 23 5.77 8.74 -0.24
N HIS A 24 6.14 9.64 0.62
CA HIS A 24 5.39 9.85 1.85
C HIS A 24 5.33 11.34 2.24
N SER A 25 4.31 11.69 3.01
CA SER A 25 4.19 12.99 3.67
C SER A 25 5.19 13.13 4.82
N ASP A 26 5.20 14.27 5.49
CA ASP A 26 5.84 14.36 6.79
C ASP A 26 5.37 13.23 7.71
N ILE A 27 6.28 12.71 8.51
CA ILE A 27 5.97 11.66 9.48
C ILE A 27 5.22 12.30 10.66
N ALA A 28 3.95 11.89 10.82
CA ALA A 28 3.08 12.43 11.86
C ALA A 28 3.34 11.82 13.25
N SER A 29 3.73 10.52 13.27
CA SER A 29 4.05 9.80 14.50
C SER A 29 5.38 9.05 14.33
N PRO A 30 6.25 9.04 15.34
CA PRO A 30 7.49 8.27 15.29
C PRO A 30 7.25 6.75 15.27
N GLU A 31 6.09 6.32 15.78
CA GLU A 31 5.68 4.91 15.84
C GLU A 31 4.36 4.67 15.10
N VAL A 32 4.23 3.51 14.49
CA VAL A 32 3.01 3.01 13.86
C VAL A 32 2.42 1.92 14.74
N ARG A 33 1.17 2.11 15.13
CA ARG A 33 0.33 1.16 15.87
C ARG A 33 -0.90 0.78 15.07
N ARG A 34 -1.44 1.72 14.31
CA ARG A 34 -2.63 1.56 13.47
C ARG A 34 -2.33 1.95 12.04
N VAL A 35 -2.52 1.00 11.15
CA VAL A 35 -2.31 1.16 9.71
C VAL A 35 -3.67 1.14 9.02
N ALA A 36 -3.93 2.12 8.17
CA ALA A 36 -5.01 2.07 7.19
C ALA A 36 -4.41 1.74 5.82
N VAL A 37 -5.11 0.93 5.05
CA VAL A 37 -4.67 0.51 3.71
C VAL A 37 -5.82 0.62 2.72
N CYS A 38 -5.53 1.16 1.54
CA CYS A 38 -6.40 1.08 0.38
C CYS A 38 -5.53 0.81 -0.84
N THR A 39 -5.76 -0.28 -1.54
CA THR A 39 -5.03 -0.62 -2.77
C THR A 39 -5.46 0.30 -3.92
N GLY A 40 -4.58 0.51 -4.89
CA GLY A 40 -4.84 1.44 -5.99
C GLY A 40 -5.00 2.89 -5.55
N ALA A 41 -5.77 3.66 -6.29
CA ALA A 41 -5.97 5.11 -6.08
C ALA A 41 -6.88 5.39 -4.88
N GLY A 42 -6.32 5.62 -3.71
CA GLY A 42 -7.05 5.79 -2.45
C GLY A 42 -7.07 7.20 -1.86
N ALA A 43 -6.70 8.24 -2.61
CA ALA A 43 -6.63 9.61 -2.09
C ALA A 43 -7.94 10.10 -1.46
N SER A 44 -9.08 9.67 -1.98
CA SER A 44 -10.41 10.05 -1.47
C SER A 44 -10.69 9.53 -0.05
N MET A 45 -9.97 8.51 0.41
CA MET A 45 -10.16 7.87 1.72
C MET A 45 -9.20 8.37 2.81
N ILE A 46 -8.37 9.38 2.52
CA ILE A 46 -7.47 9.98 3.52
C ILE A 46 -8.26 10.43 4.77
N GLY A 47 -9.40 11.08 4.54
CA GLY A 47 -10.27 11.52 5.62
C GLY A 47 -10.81 10.39 6.49
N ASP A 48 -11.13 9.24 5.87
CA ASP A 48 -11.60 8.05 6.58
C ASP A 48 -10.48 7.42 7.43
N ALA A 49 -9.29 7.28 6.85
CA ALA A 49 -8.11 6.78 7.56
C ALA A 49 -7.79 7.65 8.79
N ARG A 50 -7.88 8.97 8.63
CA ARG A 50 -7.69 9.93 9.73
C ARG A 50 -8.76 9.74 10.82
N ARG A 51 -10.04 9.68 10.45
CA ARG A 51 -11.14 9.46 11.40
C ARG A 51 -11.02 8.13 12.14
N ALA A 52 -10.48 7.12 11.49
CA ALA A 52 -10.19 5.82 12.09
C ALA A 52 -8.99 5.86 13.06
N GLY A 53 -8.28 6.99 13.17
CA GLY A 53 -7.13 7.16 14.03
C GLY A 53 -5.91 6.38 13.57
N ALA A 54 -5.72 6.24 12.24
CA ALA A 54 -4.50 5.63 11.70
C ALA A 54 -3.29 6.53 11.91
N ASP A 55 -2.14 5.93 12.20
CA ASP A 55 -0.84 6.62 12.28
C ASP A 55 -0.23 6.77 10.89
N ILE A 56 -0.47 5.79 10.04
CA ILE A 56 -0.05 5.78 8.63
C ILE A 56 -1.18 5.25 7.74
N TYR A 57 -1.35 5.89 6.59
CA TYR A 57 -2.24 5.47 5.53
C TYR A 57 -1.44 5.09 4.28
N VAL A 58 -1.55 3.83 3.87
CA VAL A 58 -0.84 3.25 2.73
C VAL A 58 -1.80 3.11 1.55
N THR A 59 -1.45 3.72 0.43
CA THR A 59 -2.26 3.70 -0.80
C THR A 59 -1.39 3.97 -2.03
N ALA A 60 -1.99 4.36 -3.15
CA ALA A 60 -1.29 4.71 -4.38
C ALA A 60 -1.93 5.91 -5.11
N ASP A 61 -1.30 6.35 -6.19
CA ASP A 61 -1.76 7.42 -7.09
C ASP A 61 -2.04 8.75 -6.39
N MET A 62 -1.22 9.08 -5.42
CA MET A 62 -1.33 10.33 -4.68
C MET A 62 -0.78 11.50 -5.47
N LYS A 63 -1.54 12.57 -5.54
CA LYS A 63 -1.13 13.86 -6.11
C LYS A 63 -0.34 14.67 -5.07
N TYR A 64 0.38 15.68 -5.53
CA TYR A 64 1.15 16.58 -4.68
C TYR A 64 0.35 17.08 -3.47
N ASN A 65 -0.88 17.57 -3.71
CA ASN A 65 -1.72 18.13 -2.64
C ASN A 65 -2.19 17.09 -1.61
N ASP A 66 -2.25 15.82 -1.98
CA ASP A 66 -2.70 14.75 -1.07
C ASP A 66 -1.66 14.47 0.04
N PHE A 67 -0.39 14.82 -0.21
CA PHE A 67 0.66 14.75 0.81
C PHE A 67 0.65 15.95 1.78
N MET A 68 -0.09 17.01 1.46
CA MET A 68 -0.25 18.18 2.31
C MET A 68 -1.36 17.92 3.34
N THR A 69 -1.15 16.93 4.22
CA THR A 69 -2.15 16.61 5.24
C THR A 69 -2.18 17.73 6.29
N PRO A 70 -3.33 18.38 6.50
CA PRO A 70 -3.44 19.37 7.57
C PRO A 70 -3.15 18.70 8.92
N ASP A 71 -2.57 19.46 9.84
CA ASP A 71 -2.35 19.11 11.25
C ASP A 71 -1.31 18.01 11.51
N LYS A 72 -0.60 17.50 10.53
CA LYS A 72 0.38 16.40 10.68
C LYS A 72 -0.17 15.22 11.51
N ALA A 73 -1.47 14.94 11.39
CA ALA A 73 -2.15 13.94 12.20
C ALA A 73 -2.06 12.52 11.61
N LEU A 74 -1.60 12.40 10.37
CA LEU A 74 -1.55 11.15 9.63
C LEU A 74 -0.35 11.18 8.67
N THR A 75 0.46 10.15 8.72
CA THR A 75 1.45 9.90 7.66
C THR A 75 0.76 9.26 6.47
N VAL A 76 0.93 9.82 5.28
CA VAL A 76 0.40 9.25 4.04
C VAL A 76 1.58 8.65 3.26
N ALA A 77 1.43 7.41 2.80
CA ALA A 77 2.45 6.70 2.05
C ALA A 77 1.87 6.14 0.74
N ASP A 78 2.47 6.53 -0.37
CA ASP A 78 2.18 6.03 -1.71
C ASP A 78 3.24 5.02 -2.11
N ILE A 79 2.80 3.79 -2.35
CA ILE A 79 3.67 2.66 -2.67
C ILE A 79 3.63 2.24 -4.14
N GLY A 80 2.87 2.96 -4.98
CA GLY A 80 2.63 2.63 -6.37
C GLY A 80 1.39 1.75 -6.58
N HIS A 81 0.68 1.99 -7.68
CA HIS A 81 -0.59 1.33 -7.99
C HIS A 81 -0.39 -0.18 -8.17
N PHE A 82 0.49 -0.54 -9.09
CA PHE A 82 0.79 -1.94 -9.37
C PHE A 82 1.25 -2.69 -8.11
N GLU A 83 2.18 -2.12 -7.36
CA GLU A 83 2.74 -2.72 -6.16
C GLU A 83 1.67 -2.93 -5.07
N SER A 84 0.72 -2.01 -4.97
CA SER A 84 -0.37 -2.10 -3.98
C SER A 84 -1.41 -3.17 -4.32
N GLU A 85 -1.56 -3.54 -5.60
CA GLU A 85 -2.58 -4.47 -6.09
C GLU A 85 -2.04 -5.84 -6.51
N TYR A 86 -0.76 -5.96 -6.79
CA TYR A 86 -0.17 -7.18 -7.36
C TYR A 86 -0.42 -8.43 -6.51
N CYS A 87 -0.51 -8.29 -5.19
CA CYS A 87 -0.84 -9.39 -4.29
C CYS A 87 -2.23 -10.00 -4.54
N ALA A 88 -3.16 -9.26 -5.16
CA ALA A 88 -4.49 -9.76 -5.49
C ALA A 88 -4.44 -10.95 -6.47
N ILE A 89 -3.45 -11.00 -7.36
CA ILE A 89 -3.25 -12.12 -8.29
C ILE A 89 -3.06 -13.44 -7.52
N GLN A 90 -2.23 -13.43 -6.48
CA GLN A 90 -2.00 -14.62 -5.66
C GLN A 90 -3.24 -15.01 -4.86
N ILE A 91 -3.92 -14.03 -4.27
CA ILE A 91 -5.14 -14.23 -3.49
C ILE A 91 -6.24 -14.86 -4.37
N LEU A 92 -6.45 -14.31 -5.57
CA LEU A 92 -7.43 -14.85 -6.53
C LEU A 92 -7.05 -16.24 -7.01
N PHE A 93 -5.77 -16.46 -7.31
CA PHE A 93 -5.26 -17.78 -7.70
C PHE A 93 -5.56 -18.83 -6.62
N ASP A 94 -5.29 -18.52 -5.36
CA ASP A 94 -5.50 -19.45 -4.24
C ASP A 94 -7.00 -19.74 -4.04
N ILE A 95 -7.85 -18.72 -4.12
CA ILE A 95 -9.31 -18.87 -4.01
C ILE A 95 -9.85 -19.72 -5.16
N LEU A 96 -9.49 -19.40 -6.40
CA LEU A 96 -9.98 -20.10 -7.58
C LEU A 96 -9.48 -21.54 -7.63
N SER A 97 -8.21 -21.79 -7.35
CA SER A 97 -7.62 -23.14 -7.33
C SER A 97 -8.29 -24.03 -6.27
N LYS A 98 -8.67 -23.45 -5.15
CA LYS A 98 -9.35 -24.18 -4.07
C LYS A 98 -10.80 -24.54 -4.41
N ASN A 99 -11.49 -23.68 -5.17
CA ASN A 99 -12.92 -23.81 -5.43
C ASN A 99 -13.24 -24.40 -6.81
N LEU A 100 -12.32 -24.30 -7.77
CA LEU A 100 -12.48 -24.79 -9.16
C LEU A 100 -11.56 -25.98 -9.41
N ILE A 101 -11.77 -27.06 -8.70
CA ILE A 101 -10.91 -28.27 -8.74
C ILE A 101 -10.87 -28.97 -10.10
N THR A 102 -11.83 -28.69 -10.99
CA THR A 102 -11.93 -29.28 -12.33
C THR A 102 -11.26 -28.44 -13.41
N PHE A 103 -10.77 -27.24 -13.07
CA PHE A 103 -10.12 -26.32 -14.00
C PHE A 103 -8.64 -26.10 -13.63
N ALA A 104 -7.79 -26.01 -14.63
CA ALA A 104 -6.41 -25.57 -14.45
C ALA A 104 -6.36 -24.05 -14.35
N VAL A 105 -6.29 -23.53 -13.14
CA VAL A 105 -6.10 -22.09 -12.89
C VAL A 105 -4.63 -21.73 -13.13
N ARG A 106 -4.36 -20.67 -13.88
CA ARG A 106 -3.01 -20.16 -14.12
C ARG A 106 -2.95 -18.65 -13.88
N LYS A 107 -1.81 -18.20 -13.38
CA LYS A 107 -1.48 -16.77 -13.34
C LYS A 107 -0.84 -16.36 -14.67
N SER A 108 -1.15 -15.16 -15.16
CA SER A 108 -0.44 -14.59 -16.30
C SER A 108 1.02 -14.34 -15.93
N GLU A 109 1.93 -14.76 -16.79
CA GLU A 109 3.37 -14.49 -16.67
C GLU A 109 3.75 -13.10 -17.23
N ASP A 110 2.84 -12.49 -17.98
CA ASP A 110 3.04 -11.17 -18.62
C ASP A 110 2.59 -9.99 -17.76
N SER A 111 2.13 -10.24 -16.54
CA SER A 111 1.74 -9.17 -15.62
C SER A 111 2.99 -8.41 -15.14
N ARG A 112 3.20 -7.22 -15.71
CA ARG A 112 4.37 -6.38 -15.41
C ARG A 112 3.92 -4.98 -15.02
N ASN A 113 4.67 -4.37 -14.11
CA ASN A 113 4.48 -2.97 -13.81
C ASN A 113 4.83 -2.11 -15.03
N PRO A 114 3.89 -1.34 -15.60
CA PRO A 114 4.18 -0.43 -16.71
C PRO A 114 4.99 0.81 -16.27
N VAL A 115 5.06 1.09 -14.97
CA VAL A 115 5.80 2.21 -14.41
C VAL A 115 7.26 1.79 -14.17
N ASN A 116 8.17 2.54 -14.73
CA ASN A 116 9.59 2.34 -14.55
C ASN A 116 10.17 3.46 -13.68
N TYR A 117 11.08 3.10 -12.78
CA TYR A 117 11.76 4.02 -11.88
C TYR A 117 13.24 4.12 -12.26
N LEU A 118 13.70 5.32 -12.57
CA LEU A 118 15.13 5.62 -12.67
C LEU A 118 15.60 6.06 -11.28
N VAL A 119 16.44 5.27 -10.67
CA VAL A 119 17.03 5.51 -9.34
C VAL A 119 18.54 5.56 -9.44
#